data_f20c9dfc4acdb16e97d534baf6654ad6
#
_entry.id   f20c9dfc4acdb16e97d534baf6654ad6
#
_cell.length_a   1.000
_cell.length_b   1.000
_cell.length_c   1.000
_cell.angle_alpha   90.00
_cell.angle_beta   90.00
_cell.angle_gamma   90.00
#
_symmetry.space_group_name_H-M   'P 1'
#
loop_
_entity.id
_entity.type
_entity.pdbx_description
1 polymer ?
#
loop_
_entity_poly.entity_id
_entity_poly.type
_entity_poly.pdbx_seq_one_letter_code
_entity_poly.pdbx_strand_id
1 'polypeptide(L)'
;MAESHHTATSSRDIDRSYSIQKEEENRSEDVVSHLADPFGDEEFAEIKYRTLQWWQCGMIMIAETVSLGILSLPSAVAVLGLAPAVILIVGLGIVATYTGYVIGQFKLRYPQVHSMGDAGEVMFHPMGLARFGREFLGTAQLLFLIFVMGSHILTFSVMMDTITDHGTCSIVFGIVGLIVSFICALPRTLRKVSWLSFASFASILAALLITMIAIAIQRPGDGKIDATTTVSLSKGFLAVTNIVFAYAGHVAFFGFISEMETPTDYPKTLYMLQITDTSMYVIAAVVIYIYGGKGVDSPALSSTKPITAKLAYGIAIPTIVIAGVINGHVAAKYIYVRLFRGTDHMKKRTFFSIGSWVVITLVLWVIAWIISEAIPVFNNLLSLITSLFASWFTYGLSGIFWLFLNRGQYVASWKKMVLTIVNLVIVGIGACLCGMGLWVSGKAIHDDSSGASFSCAARSG
;
A
#
# COMPACT_ATOMS: atom_id res chain seq x y z
N MET A 1 67.27 43.65 21.80
CA MET A 1 66.86 42.32 22.36
C MET A 1 65.37 42.36 22.56
N ALA A 2 64.59 41.76 21.68
CA ALA A 2 63.15 41.64 21.80
C ALA A 2 62.86 40.14 22.03
N GLU A 3 62.37 39.82 23.24
CA GLU A 3 61.88 38.47 23.59
C GLU A 3 60.52 38.24 23.01
N SER A 4 60.42 37.23 22.15
CA SER A 4 59.14 36.70 21.63
C SER A 4 58.54 35.71 22.64
N HIS A 5 57.45 36.07 23.29
CA HIS A 5 56.62 35.15 24.04
C HIS A 5 55.75 34.33 23.06
N HIS A 6 56.20 33.09 22.81
CA HIS A 6 55.30 32.02 22.26
C HIS A 6 54.48 31.46 23.40
N THR A 7 53.20 31.82 23.46
CA THR A 7 52.23 31.15 24.32
C THR A 7 51.87 29.79 23.70
N ALA A 8 52.40 28.71 24.29
CA ALA A 8 52.00 27.34 23.98
C ALA A 8 50.58 27.12 24.47
N THR A 9 49.62 27.06 23.60
CA THR A 9 48.25 26.59 23.94
C THR A 9 48.33 25.12 24.36
N SER A 10 47.85 24.85 25.58
CA SER A 10 47.91 23.53 26.20
C SER A 10 47.08 22.55 25.38
N SER A 11 47.55 21.31 25.16
CA SER A 11 46.80 20.23 24.49
C SER A 11 45.45 19.98 25.10
N ARG A 12 45.27 20.33 26.38
CA ARG A 12 43.99 20.25 27.10
C ARG A 12 42.96 21.27 26.63
N ASP A 13 43.38 22.45 26.17
CA ASP A 13 42.47 23.48 25.66
C ASP A 13 42.00 23.15 24.25
N ILE A 14 42.83 22.46 23.46
CA ILE A 14 42.47 21.96 22.13
C ILE A 14 41.48 20.79 22.27
N ASP A 15 41.71 19.83 23.16
CA ASP A 15 40.79 18.72 23.40
C ASP A 15 39.46 19.18 23.97
N ARG A 16 39.46 20.21 24.84
CA ARG A 16 38.20 20.80 25.39
C ARG A 16 37.43 21.58 24.34
N SER A 17 38.08 22.30 23.45
CA SER A 17 37.41 23.01 22.36
C SER A 17 36.82 22.02 21.34
N TYR A 18 37.50 20.91 21.06
CA TYR A 18 37.03 19.86 20.18
C TYR A 18 35.84 19.09 20.77
N SER A 19 35.84 18.82 22.09
CA SER A 19 34.71 18.19 22.75
C SER A 19 33.48 19.11 22.81
N ILE A 20 33.65 20.40 23.06
CA ILE A 20 32.56 21.39 23.07
C ILE A 20 31.96 21.54 21.66
N GLN A 21 32.80 21.61 20.64
CA GLN A 21 32.39 21.74 19.25
C GLN A 21 31.60 20.49 18.80
N LYS A 22 32.04 19.31 19.23
CA LYS A 22 31.35 18.04 18.94
C LYS A 22 30.03 17.89 19.72
N GLU A 23 29.94 18.42 20.94
CA GLU A 23 28.69 18.49 21.71
C GLU A 23 27.70 19.51 21.11
N GLU A 24 28.18 20.64 20.62
CA GLU A 24 27.34 21.62 19.94
C GLU A 24 26.86 21.09 18.57
N GLU A 25 27.72 20.40 17.82
CA GLU A 25 27.37 19.76 16.56
C GLU A 25 26.35 18.64 16.74
N ASN A 26 26.54 17.74 17.73
CA ASN A 26 25.57 16.72 18.11
C ASN A 26 24.25 17.36 18.62
N ARG A 27 24.31 18.43 19.40
CA ARG A 27 23.11 19.11 19.90
C ARG A 27 22.36 19.86 18.78
N SER A 28 23.09 20.39 17.79
CA SER A 28 22.47 20.99 16.60
C SER A 28 21.87 19.93 15.69
N GLU A 29 22.52 18.76 15.51
CA GLU A 29 21.95 17.63 14.76
C GLU A 29 20.70 17.05 15.45
N ASP A 30 20.70 16.92 16.78
CA ASP A 30 19.53 16.46 17.54
C ASP A 30 18.37 17.46 17.46
N VAL A 31 18.64 18.77 17.58
CA VAL A 31 17.61 19.82 17.44
C VAL A 31 17.07 19.86 16.01
N VAL A 32 17.91 19.70 14.99
CA VAL A 32 17.48 19.64 13.59
C VAL A 32 16.69 18.35 13.31
N SER A 33 17.06 17.23 13.94
CA SER A 33 16.33 15.96 13.80
C SER A 33 14.94 16.03 14.47
N HIS A 34 14.83 16.64 15.64
CA HIS A 34 13.55 16.86 16.33
C HIS A 34 12.64 17.85 15.60
N LEU A 35 13.16 18.89 14.96
CA LEU A 35 12.41 19.83 14.13
C LEU A 35 11.98 19.24 12.79
N ALA A 36 12.67 18.18 12.33
CA ALA A 36 12.39 17.51 11.06
C ALA A 36 11.28 16.46 11.16
N ASP A 37 10.92 16.00 12.37
CA ASP A 37 9.90 14.99 12.58
C ASP A 37 8.49 15.48 12.19
N PRO A 38 7.72 14.71 11.39
CA PRO A 38 6.36 15.08 11.00
C PRO A 38 5.40 15.28 12.17
N PHE A 39 5.59 14.57 13.30
CA PHE A 39 4.73 14.67 14.48
C PHE A 39 5.28 15.62 15.55
N GLY A 40 6.55 16.02 15.46
CA GLY A 40 7.25 16.84 16.43
C GLY A 40 7.43 16.12 17.77
N ASP A 41 7.68 16.89 18.85
CA ASP A 41 7.78 16.35 20.20
C ASP A 41 6.40 15.92 20.71
N GLU A 42 6.29 14.66 21.13
CA GLU A 42 5.07 14.03 21.63
C GLU A 42 5.10 13.76 23.15
N GLU A 43 6.11 14.25 23.88
CA GLU A 43 6.28 13.92 25.32
C GLU A 43 5.04 14.28 26.14
N PHE A 44 4.48 15.47 25.90
CA PHE A 44 3.29 15.99 26.60
C PHE A 44 2.03 16.01 25.71
N ALA A 45 2.02 15.30 24.59
CA ALA A 45 0.88 15.29 23.67
C ALA A 45 -0.26 14.38 24.19
N GLU A 46 -1.52 14.85 24.10
CA GLU A 46 -2.72 14.03 24.36
C GLU A 46 -2.89 12.91 23.32
N ILE A 47 -2.40 13.15 22.12
CA ILE A 47 -2.43 12.19 21.01
C ILE A 47 -0.99 11.88 20.62
N LYS A 48 -0.59 10.63 20.84
CA LYS A 48 0.73 10.12 20.45
C LYS A 48 0.57 9.26 19.19
N TYR A 49 1.39 9.52 18.19
CA TYR A 49 1.40 8.79 16.92
C TYR A 49 2.44 7.68 16.89
N ARG A 50 3.64 7.89 17.44
CA ARG A 50 4.72 6.89 17.51
C ARG A 50 4.45 5.87 18.61
N THR A 51 3.60 4.89 18.31
CA THR A 51 3.12 3.92 19.29
C THR A 51 3.08 2.49 18.76
N LEU A 52 3.56 2.27 17.53
CA LEU A 52 3.51 0.95 16.90
C LEU A 52 4.79 0.17 17.15
N GLN A 53 4.67 -1.00 17.75
CA GLN A 53 5.74 -1.99 17.74
C GLN A 53 5.86 -2.63 16.36
N TRP A 54 7.03 -3.18 16.01
CA TRP A 54 7.31 -3.74 14.70
C TRP A 54 6.29 -4.79 14.25
N TRP A 55 5.83 -5.67 15.14
CA TRP A 55 4.83 -6.69 14.82
C TRP A 55 3.42 -6.11 14.61
N GLN A 56 3.05 -5.05 15.33
CA GLN A 56 1.78 -4.34 15.12
C GLN A 56 1.77 -3.65 13.77
N CYS A 57 2.88 -3.01 13.41
CA CYS A 57 3.08 -2.42 12.10
C CYS A 57 2.98 -3.50 11.01
N GLY A 58 3.63 -4.66 11.20
CA GLY A 58 3.54 -5.80 10.27
C GLY A 58 2.11 -6.30 10.08
N MET A 59 1.32 -6.40 11.15
CA MET A 59 -0.08 -6.81 11.04
C MET A 59 -0.96 -5.79 10.31
N ILE A 60 -0.70 -4.49 10.47
CA ILE A 60 -1.39 -3.45 9.69
C ILE A 60 -1.05 -3.59 8.21
N MET A 61 0.24 -3.76 7.88
CA MET A 61 0.70 -3.92 6.51
C MET A 61 0.13 -5.18 5.85
N ILE A 62 0.10 -6.32 6.56
CA ILE A 62 -0.52 -7.56 6.09
C ILE A 62 -2.03 -7.37 5.86
N ALA A 63 -2.73 -6.73 6.80
CA ALA A 63 -4.17 -6.51 6.66
C ALA A 63 -4.51 -5.53 5.53
N GLU A 64 -3.60 -4.64 5.18
CA GLU A 64 -3.74 -3.72 4.06
C GLU A 64 -3.53 -4.42 2.72
N THR A 65 -2.49 -5.27 2.58
CA THR A 65 -2.11 -5.92 1.33
C THR A 65 -2.90 -7.20 1.06
N VAL A 66 -3.05 -8.11 2.05
CA VAL A 66 -3.77 -9.40 1.91
C VAL A 66 -5.29 -9.22 1.95
N SER A 67 -5.82 -8.32 1.18
CA SER A 67 -7.24 -8.03 1.15
C SER A 67 -7.83 -8.35 -0.22
N LEU A 68 -7.92 -7.36 -1.08
CA LEU A 68 -8.50 -7.52 -2.41
C LEU A 68 -7.54 -8.23 -3.38
N GLY A 69 -6.23 -7.98 -3.25
CA GLY A 69 -5.23 -8.52 -4.16
C GLY A 69 -5.29 -10.04 -4.22
N ILE A 70 -5.33 -10.73 -3.09
CA ILE A 70 -5.37 -12.20 -3.04
C ILE A 70 -6.61 -12.78 -3.73
N LEU A 71 -7.73 -12.04 -3.74
CA LEU A 71 -8.99 -12.50 -4.35
C LEU A 71 -8.96 -12.49 -5.89
N SER A 72 -8.04 -11.74 -6.49
CA SER A 72 -7.86 -11.69 -7.95
C SER A 72 -6.83 -12.70 -8.48
N LEU A 73 -5.96 -13.24 -7.63
CA LEU A 73 -4.85 -14.09 -8.05
C LEU A 73 -5.27 -15.42 -8.69
N PRO A 74 -6.29 -16.15 -8.20
CA PRO A 74 -6.72 -17.39 -8.82
C PRO A 74 -7.17 -17.21 -10.28
N SER A 75 -7.90 -16.14 -10.57
CA SER A 75 -8.30 -15.81 -11.95
C SER A 75 -7.11 -15.42 -12.83
N ALA A 76 -6.11 -14.75 -12.26
CA ALA A 76 -4.87 -14.46 -12.98
C ALA A 76 -4.11 -15.76 -13.35
N VAL A 77 -4.10 -16.77 -12.45
CA VAL A 77 -3.54 -18.09 -12.76
C VAL A 77 -4.34 -18.77 -13.86
N ALA A 78 -5.67 -18.71 -13.84
CA ALA A 78 -6.53 -19.27 -14.88
C ALA A 78 -6.27 -18.66 -16.26
N VAL A 79 -5.92 -17.38 -16.33
CA VAL A 79 -5.58 -16.66 -17.57
C VAL A 79 -4.18 -17.01 -18.06
N LEU A 80 -3.17 -16.98 -17.19
CA LEU A 80 -1.75 -17.12 -17.59
C LEU A 80 -1.28 -18.56 -17.66
N GLY A 81 -1.96 -19.46 -16.97
CA GLY A 81 -1.47 -20.80 -16.66
C GLY A 81 -0.64 -20.84 -15.38
N LEU A 82 -0.50 -22.05 -14.82
CA LEU A 82 0.08 -22.27 -13.50
C LEU A 82 1.54 -21.78 -13.40
N ALA A 83 2.40 -22.16 -14.34
CA ALA A 83 3.82 -21.89 -14.24
C ALA A 83 4.16 -20.38 -14.36
N PRO A 84 3.70 -19.66 -15.40
CA PRO A 84 3.97 -18.22 -15.50
C PRO A 84 3.40 -17.43 -14.34
N ALA A 85 2.19 -17.77 -13.87
CA ALA A 85 1.56 -17.07 -12.76
C ALA A 85 2.33 -17.24 -11.44
N VAL A 86 2.74 -18.48 -11.10
CA VAL A 86 3.53 -18.73 -9.88
C VAL A 86 4.90 -18.04 -9.95
N ILE A 87 5.57 -18.09 -11.12
CA ILE A 87 6.84 -17.37 -11.31
C ILE A 87 6.66 -15.87 -11.11
N LEU A 88 5.58 -15.29 -11.63
CA LEU A 88 5.27 -13.86 -11.45
C LEU A 88 4.94 -13.53 -9.99
N ILE A 89 4.10 -14.34 -9.32
CA ILE A 89 3.76 -14.10 -7.91
C ILE A 89 5.03 -14.10 -7.04
N VAL A 90 5.86 -15.14 -7.15
CA VAL A 90 7.10 -15.26 -6.36
C VAL A 90 8.11 -14.18 -6.76
N GLY A 91 8.33 -14.00 -8.07
CA GLY A 91 9.30 -13.03 -8.60
C GLY A 91 8.97 -11.59 -8.23
N LEU A 92 7.70 -11.18 -8.37
CA LEU A 92 7.24 -9.86 -7.98
C LEU A 92 7.27 -9.68 -6.45
N GLY A 93 7.01 -10.73 -5.66
CA GLY A 93 7.17 -10.70 -4.21
C GLY A 93 8.62 -10.45 -3.78
N ILE A 94 9.60 -11.08 -4.44
CA ILE A 94 11.03 -10.81 -4.20
C ILE A 94 11.38 -9.35 -4.54
N VAL A 95 10.92 -8.87 -5.70
CA VAL A 95 11.17 -7.46 -6.10
C VAL A 95 10.47 -6.51 -5.14
N ALA A 96 9.22 -6.78 -4.73
CA ALA A 96 8.48 -5.97 -3.75
C ALA A 96 9.17 -5.94 -2.38
N THR A 97 9.78 -7.05 -1.94
CA THR A 97 10.60 -7.08 -0.73
C THR A 97 11.81 -6.15 -0.86
N TYR A 98 12.52 -6.21 -1.97
CA TYR A 98 13.68 -5.36 -2.22
C TYR A 98 13.29 -3.87 -2.29
N THR A 99 12.24 -3.53 -3.01
CA THR A 99 11.77 -2.14 -3.15
C THR A 99 11.25 -1.58 -1.82
N GLY A 100 10.55 -2.38 -1.02
CA GLY A 100 10.16 -2.04 0.34
C GLY A 100 11.35 -1.78 1.26
N TYR A 101 12.42 -2.58 1.13
CA TYR A 101 13.67 -2.35 1.87
C TYR A 101 14.33 -1.02 1.48
N VAL A 102 14.33 -0.66 0.19
CA VAL A 102 14.86 0.63 -0.29
C VAL A 102 14.07 1.80 0.28
N ILE A 103 12.73 1.70 0.38
CA ILE A 103 11.89 2.72 1.04
C ILE A 103 12.30 2.88 2.50
N GLY A 104 12.52 1.77 3.23
CA GLY A 104 13.02 1.82 4.60
C GLY A 104 14.37 2.54 4.72
N GLN A 105 15.33 2.25 3.83
CA GLN A 105 16.61 2.94 3.80
C GLN A 105 16.45 4.45 3.51
N PHE A 106 15.57 4.81 2.60
CA PHE A 106 15.26 6.21 2.30
C PHE A 106 14.69 6.91 3.52
N LYS A 107 13.73 6.30 4.21
CA LYS A 107 13.12 6.83 5.44
C LYS A 107 14.14 7.02 6.56
N LEU A 108 15.04 6.06 6.78
CA LEU A 108 16.08 6.16 7.80
C LEU A 108 17.10 7.26 7.48
N ARG A 109 17.37 7.53 6.19
CA ARG A 109 18.25 8.63 5.76
C ARG A 109 17.56 9.99 5.85
N TYR A 110 16.25 10.05 5.65
CA TYR A 110 15.42 11.26 5.69
C TYR A 110 14.25 11.10 6.67
N PRO A 111 14.49 11.20 7.99
CA PRO A 111 13.48 10.93 9.01
C PRO A 111 12.22 11.81 8.90
N GLN A 112 12.34 13.02 8.32
CA GLN A 112 11.23 13.95 8.11
C GLN A 112 10.20 13.49 7.06
N VAL A 113 10.54 12.50 6.24
CA VAL A 113 9.66 11.98 5.19
C VAL A 113 8.57 11.10 5.82
N HIS A 114 7.32 11.53 5.69
CA HIS A 114 6.13 10.82 6.18
C HIS A 114 5.27 10.27 5.04
N SER A 115 5.45 10.79 3.83
CA SER A 115 4.63 10.50 2.67
C SER A 115 5.46 10.43 1.38
N MET A 116 4.87 9.90 0.31
CA MET A 116 5.50 9.99 -1.02
C MET A 116 5.66 11.44 -1.47
N GLY A 117 4.77 12.35 -1.04
CA GLY A 117 4.90 13.78 -1.29
C GLY A 117 6.17 14.36 -0.67
N ASP A 118 6.46 14.04 0.61
CA ASP A 118 7.69 14.49 1.27
C ASP A 118 8.94 13.88 0.61
N ALA A 119 8.87 12.61 0.18
CA ALA A 119 9.95 11.98 -0.57
C ALA A 119 10.19 12.69 -1.92
N GLY A 120 9.12 13.11 -2.59
CA GLY A 120 9.19 13.94 -3.79
C GLY A 120 9.87 15.29 -3.54
N GLU A 121 9.55 15.95 -2.44
CA GLU A 121 10.21 17.20 -2.03
C GLU A 121 11.72 17.02 -1.90
N VAL A 122 12.16 15.97 -1.21
CA VAL A 122 13.58 15.64 -1.04
C VAL A 122 14.26 15.35 -2.37
N MET A 123 13.65 14.53 -3.23
CA MET A 123 14.25 14.13 -4.51
C MET A 123 14.38 15.29 -5.50
N PHE A 124 13.40 16.17 -5.56
CA PHE A 124 13.37 17.29 -6.49
C PHE A 124 14.05 18.54 -5.95
N HIS A 125 14.43 18.55 -4.66
CA HIS A 125 15.13 19.70 -4.05
C HIS A 125 16.43 20.09 -4.76
N PRO A 126 17.32 19.16 -5.17
CA PRO A 126 18.56 19.51 -5.88
C PRO A 126 18.34 20.17 -7.25
N MET A 127 17.14 20.03 -7.82
CA MET A 127 16.75 20.64 -9.11
C MET A 127 16.01 21.97 -8.94
N GLY A 128 15.84 22.46 -7.71
CA GLY A 128 15.04 23.64 -7.41
C GLY A 128 13.50 23.42 -7.54
N LEU A 129 13.07 22.18 -7.74
CA LEU A 129 11.67 21.80 -7.99
C LEU A 129 11.03 21.08 -6.78
N ALA A 130 11.50 21.32 -5.57
CA ALA A 130 11.04 20.65 -4.35
C ALA A 130 9.51 20.72 -4.16
N ARG A 131 8.93 21.91 -4.37
CA ARG A 131 7.48 22.11 -4.27
C ARG A 131 6.70 21.29 -5.32
N PHE A 132 7.19 21.27 -6.55
CA PHE A 132 6.57 20.47 -7.61
C PHE A 132 6.62 18.97 -7.26
N GLY A 133 7.77 18.46 -6.82
CA GLY A 133 7.91 17.06 -6.42
C GLY A 133 6.95 16.66 -5.31
N ARG A 134 6.79 17.52 -4.30
CA ARG A 134 5.85 17.32 -3.20
C ARG A 134 4.41 17.27 -3.68
N GLU A 135 3.99 18.24 -4.48
CA GLU A 135 2.60 18.32 -4.97
C GLU A 135 2.28 17.16 -5.90
N PHE A 136 3.17 16.85 -6.83
CA PHE A 136 2.98 15.79 -7.82
C PHE A 136 2.86 14.41 -7.17
N LEU A 137 3.85 13.99 -6.37
CA LEU A 137 3.83 12.67 -5.74
C LEU A 137 2.80 12.59 -4.61
N GLY A 138 2.56 13.67 -3.89
CA GLY A 138 1.54 13.72 -2.86
C GLY A 138 0.12 13.61 -3.41
N THR A 139 -0.17 14.27 -4.53
CA THR A 139 -1.46 14.14 -5.22
C THR A 139 -1.63 12.72 -5.78
N ALA A 140 -0.60 12.16 -6.42
CA ALA A 140 -0.63 10.79 -6.93
C ALA A 140 -0.86 9.77 -5.79
N GLN A 141 -0.20 9.93 -4.64
CA GLN A 141 -0.43 9.10 -3.45
C GLN A 141 -1.88 9.20 -2.98
N LEU A 142 -2.43 10.42 -2.87
CA LEU A 142 -3.79 10.62 -2.41
C LEU A 142 -4.80 9.98 -3.36
N LEU A 143 -4.63 10.17 -4.66
CA LEU A 143 -5.47 9.54 -5.68
C LEU A 143 -5.40 8.02 -5.59
N PHE A 144 -4.20 7.44 -5.51
CA PHE A 144 -4.04 5.99 -5.32
C PHE A 144 -4.86 5.48 -4.15
N LEU A 145 -4.71 6.09 -2.97
CA LEU A 145 -5.41 5.67 -1.76
C LEU A 145 -6.94 5.78 -1.91
N ILE A 146 -7.44 6.84 -2.54
CA ILE A 146 -8.88 7.02 -2.79
C ILE A 146 -9.41 5.95 -3.76
N PHE A 147 -8.66 5.61 -4.81
CA PHE A 147 -9.03 4.55 -5.74
C PHE A 147 -9.05 3.17 -5.04
N VAL A 148 -8.08 2.89 -4.16
CA VAL A 148 -8.08 1.67 -3.35
C VAL A 148 -9.28 1.65 -2.39
N MET A 149 -9.61 2.76 -1.73
CA MET A 149 -10.85 2.87 -0.94
C MET A 149 -12.08 2.56 -1.79
N GLY A 150 -12.13 3.07 -3.03
CA GLY A 150 -13.21 2.80 -3.99
C GLY A 150 -13.33 1.31 -4.34
N SER A 151 -12.21 0.61 -4.53
CA SER A 151 -12.23 -0.84 -4.79
C SER A 151 -12.75 -1.65 -3.59
N HIS A 152 -12.53 -1.18 -2.36
CA HIS A 152 -13.14 -1.78 -1.17
C HIS A 152 -14.65 -1.56 -1.09
N ILE A 153 -15.17 -0.38 -1.47
CA ILE A 153 -16.61 -0.13 -1.56
C ILE A 153 -17.22 -1.00 -2.66
N LEU A 154 -16.58 -1.12 -3.83
CA LEU A 154 -17.02 -2.01 -4.89
C LEU A 154 -17.12 -3.46 -4.42
N THR A 155 -16.07 -3.96 -3.75
CA THR A 155 -16.07 -5.33 -3.22
C THR A 155 -17.12 -5.53 -2.14
N PHE A 156 -17.40 -4.50 -1.33
CA PHE A 156 -18.50 -4.52 -0.37
C PHE A 156 -19.86 -4.64 -1.08
N SER A 157 -20.05 -3.95 -2.18
CA SER A 157 -21.28 -4.07 -2.98
C SER A 157 -21.41 -5.46 -3.60
N VAL A 158 -20.35 -6.02 -4.21
CA VAL A 158 -20.32 -7.40 -4.74
C VAL A 158 -20.66 -8.42 -3.63
N MET A 159 -20.07 -8.25 -2.46
CA MET A 159 -20.35 -9.09 -1.28
C MET A 159 -21.83 -9.05 -0.89
N MET A 160 -22.41 -7.85 -0.77
CA MET A 160 -23.82 -7.69 -0.40
C MET A 160 -24.77 -8.21 -1.47
N ASP A 161 -24.48 -7.99 -2.75
CA ASP A 161 -25.21 -8.58 -3.86
C ASP A 161 -25.21 -10.11 -3.77
N THR A 162 -24.05 -10.71 -3.47
CA THR A 162 -23.92 -12.16 -3.31
C THR A 162 -24.68 -12.68 -2.09
N ILE A 163 -24.53 -12.03 -0.93
CA ILE A 163 -25.15 -12.48 0.33
C ILE A 163 -26.67 -12.41 0.26
N THR A 164 -27.21 -11.36 -0.35
CA THR A 164 -28.66 -11.06 -0.38
C THR A 164 -29.38 -11.55 -1.63
N ASP A 165 -28.66 -12.20 -2.58
CA ASP A 165 -29.18 -12.53 -3.93
C ASP A 165 -29.70 -11.27 -4.64
N HIS A 166 -28.93 -10.18 -4.61
CA HIS A 166 -29.29 -8.88 -5.15
C HIS A 166 -30.60 -8.33 -4.55
N GLY A 167 -30.70 -8.35 -3.21
CA GLY A 167 -31.91 -7.97 -2.48
C GLY A 167 -32.32 -6.51 -2.60
N THR A 168 -31.41 -5.62 -3.09
CA THR A 168 -31.72 -4.22 -3.37
C THR A 168 -30.74 -3.68 -4.43
N CYS A 169 -30.94 -2.42 -4.86
CA CYS A 169 -30.06 -1.73 -5.79
C CYS A 169 -28.61 -1.69 -5.29
N SER A 170 -27.65 -2.09 -6.11
CA SER A 170 -26.21 -2.16 -5.72
C SER A 170 -25.64 -0.82 -5.25
N ILE A 171 -26.18 0.31 -5.75
CA ILE A 171 -25.81 1.66 -5.28
C ILE A 171 -26.07 1.81 -3.77
N VAL A 172 -27.20 1.25 -3.28
CA VAL A 172 -27.55 1.29 -1.84
C VAL A 172 -26.51 0.54 -1.03
N PHE A 173 -26.05 -0.61 -1.50
CA PHE A 173 -24.97 -1.37 -0.84
C PHE A 173 -23.67 -0.58 -0.84
N GLY A 174 -23.31 0.14 -1.90
CA GLY A 174 -22.18 1.04 -1.95
C GLY A 174 -22.26 2.16 -0.90
N ILE A 175 -23.45 2.77 -0.73
CA ILE A 175 -23.69 3.80 0.31
C ILE A 175 -23.56 3.18 1.73
N VAL A 176 -24.09 1.99 1.96
CA VAL A 176 -23.92 1.29 3.24
C VAL A 176 -22.43 1.01 3.51
N GLY A 177 -21.69 0.55 2.50
CA GLY A 177 -20.26 0.34 2.58
C GLY A 177 -19.48 1.62 2.93
N LEU A 178 -19.85 2.75 2.30
CA LEU A 178 -19.31 4.08 2.63
C LEU A 178 -19.55 4.43 4.10
N ILE A 179 -20.79 4.31 4.58
CA ILE A 179 -21.17 4.68 5.94
C ILE A 179 -20.42 3.83 6.97
N VAL A 180 -20.38 2.52 6.79
CA VAL A 180 -19.67 1.59 7.68
C VAL A 180 -18.19 1.91 7.72
N SER A 181 -17.57 2.06 6.56
CA SER A 181 -16.13 2.36 6.44
C SER A 181 -15.79 3.74 7.02
N PHE A 182 -16.63 4.75 6.79
CA PHE A 182 -16.46 6.08 7.39
C PHE A 182 -16.48 6.02 8.92
N ILE A 183 -17.46 5.33 9.52
CA ILE A 183 -17.55 5.20 10.98
C ILE A 183 -16.30 4.49 11.54
N CYS A 184 -15.84 3.44 10.89
CA CYS A 184 -14.64 2.70 11.30
C CYS A 184 -13.34 3.51 11.11
N ALA A 185 -13.32 4.52 10.22
CA ALA A 185 -12.17 5.39 9.97
C ALA A 185 -12.07 6.60 10.93
N LEU A 186 -13.02 6.82 11.83
CA LEU A 186 -13.02 7.95 12.76
C LEU A 186 -11.85 7.96 13.77
N PRO A 187 -11.29 6.81 14.26
CA PRO A 187 -10.11 6.81 15.12
C PRO A 187 -8.90 7.46 14.42
N ARG A 188 -8.18 8.38 15.14
CA ARG A 188 -7.07 9.16 14.55
C ARG A 188 -5.69 8.46 14.60
N THR A 189 -5.55 7.37 15.34
CA THR A 189 -4.26 6.69 15.55
C THR A 189 -4.28 5.25 15.05
N LEU A 190 -3.19 4.82 14.40
CA LEU A 190 -3.04 3.46 13.89
C LEU A 190 -2.98 2.40 15.00
N ARG A 191 -2.58 2.76 16.23
CA ARG A 191 -2.57 1.81 17.35
C ARG A 191 -3.92 1.14 17.60
N LYS A 192 -5.03 1.90 17.47
CA LYS A 192 -6.37 1.30 17.56
C LYS A 192 -6.70 0.46 16.33
N VAL A 193 -6.24 0.88 15.17
CA VAL A 193 -6.43 0.16 13.90
C VAL A 193 -5.63 -1.14 13.89
N SER A 194 -4.47 -1.23 14.56
CA SER A 194 -3.66 -2.46 14.62
C SER A 194 -4.42 -3.64 15.22
N TRP A 195 -5.26 -3.43 16.24
CA TRP A 195 -6.10 -4.50 16.79
C TRP A 195 -7.18 -4.98 15.83
N LEU A 196 -7.75 -4.05 15.04
CA LEU A 196 -8.68 -4.40 13.98
C LEU A 196 -8.00 -5.19 12.86
N SER A 197 -6.71 -4.97 12.62
CA SER A 197 -5.93 -5.69 11.60
C SER A 197 -5.80 -7.18 11.90
N PHE A 198 -5.75 -7.58 13.19
CA PHE A 198 -5.81 -9.00 13.56
C PHE A 198 -7.14 -9.63 13.18
N ALA A 199 -8.26 -8.94 13.45
CA ALA A 199 -9.59 -9.42 13.04
C ALA A 199 -9.70 -9.50 11.51
N SER A 200 -9.16 -8.51 10.79
CA SER A 200 -9.09 -8.49 9.33
C SER A 200 -8.31 -9.69 8.79
N PHE A 201 -7.11 -9.92 9.29
CA PHE A 201 -6.26 -11.03 8.85
C PHE A 201 -6.90 -12.40 9.15
N ALA A 202 -7.41 -12.60 10.37
CA ALA A 202 -8.12 -13.83 10.71
C ALA A 202 -9.34 -14.07 9.83
N SER A 203 -10.07 -13.02 9.52
CA SER A 203 -11.26 -13.02 8.65
C SER A 203 -10.92 -13.46 7.22
N ILE A 204 -9.90 -12.85 6.57
CA ILE A 204 -9.52 -13.24 5.21
C ILE A 204 -8.95 -14.64 5.15
N LEU A 205 -8.15 -15.03 6.15
CA LEU A 205 -7.60 -16.39 6.24
C LEU A 205 -8.73 -17.42 6.36
N ALA A 206 -9.71 -17.19 7.21
CA ALA A 206 -10.86 -18.07 7.36
C ALA A 206 -11.71 -18.15 6.09
N ALA A 207 -12.00 -17.01 5.44
CA ALA A 207 -12.76 -16.96 4.19
C ALA A 207 -12.04 -17.73 3.06
N LEU A 208 -10.71 -17.57 2.93
CA LEU A 208 -9.91 -18.31 1.97
C LEU A 208 -9.86 -19.80 2.25
N LEU A 209 -9.69 -20.21 3.53
CA LEU A 209 -9.71 -21.63 3.90
C LEU A 209 -11.05 -22.27 3.56
N ILE A 210 -12.17 -21.60 3.86
CA ILE A 210 -13.51 -22.07 3.50
C ILE A 210 -13.63 -22.21 1.98
N THR A 211 -13.17 -21.21 1.23
CA THR A 211 -13.23 -21.24 -0.24
C THR A 211 -12.35 -22.35 -0.80
N MET A 212 -11.12 -22.52 -0.32
CA MET A 212 -10.21 -23.58 -0.77
C MET A 212 -10.74 -24.98 -0.47
N ILE A 213 -11.28 -25.21 0.73
CA ILE A 213 -11.87 -26.49 1.12
C ILE A 213 -13.12 -26.76 0.29
N ALA A 214 -14.00 -25.78 0.14
CA ALA A 214 -15.24 -25.93 -0.61
C ALA A 214 -14.97 -26.22 -2.09
N ILE A 215 -14.06 -25.49 -2.74
CA ILE A 215 -13.74 -25.70 -4.15
C ILE A 215 -13.05 -27.06 -4.37
N ALA A 216 -12.24 -27.52 -3.40
CA ALA A 216 -11.61 -28.83 -3.44
C ALA A 216 -12.62 -29.99 -3.33
N ILE A 217 -13.71 -29.81 -2.57
CA ILE A 217 -14.81 -30.76 -2.45
C ILE A 217 -15.72 -30.68 -3.68
N GLN A 218 -16.12 -29.49 -4.09
CA GLN A 218 -17.08 -29.25 -5.17
C GLN A 218 -16.51 -29.53 -6.57
N ARG A 219 -15.21 -29.32 -6.75
CA ARG A 219 -14.45 -29.53 -8.00
C ARG A 219 -15.20 -29.00 -9.23
N PRO A 220 -15.55 -27.72 -9.30
CA PRO A 220 -16.29 -27.16 -10.44
C PRO A 220 -15.46 -27.15 -11.72
N GLY A 221 -14.11 -27.26 -11.63
CA GLY A 221 -13.21 -27.38 -12.77
C GLY A 221 -13.28 -28.73 -13.45
N ASP A 222 -12.85 -28.77 -14.72
CA ASP A 222 -12.80 -29.96 -15.56
C ASP A 222 -11.62 -30.90 -15.23
N GLY A 223 -10.86 -30.61 -14.17
CA GLY A 223 -9.66 -31.36 -13.76
C GLY A 223 -8.44 -31.12 -14.65
N LYS A 224 -8.53 -30.25 -15.66
CA LYS A 224 -7.42 -29.89 -16.53
C LYS A 224 -6.63 -28.74 -15.96
N ILE A 225 -5.33 -28.99 -15.76
CA ILE A 225 -4.39 -27.97 -15.29
C ILE A 225 -3.50 -27.59 -16.47
N ASP A 226 -3.63 -26.35 -16.91
CA ASP A 226 -2.75 -25.82 -17.94
C ASP A 226 -1.47 -25.27 -17.30
N ALA A 227 -0.33 -25.85 -17.62
CA ALA A 227 0.96 -25.32 -17.18
C ALA A 227 1.21 -23.92 -17.76
N THR A 228 0.81 -23.73 -19.02
CA THR A 228 0.87 -22.44 -19.74
C THR A 228 -0.36 -22.30 -20.62
N THR A 229 -0.84 -21.09 -20.84
CA THR A 229 -1.99 -20.81 -21.71
C THR A 229 -1.58 -19.88 -22.85
N THR A 230 -2.27 -19.99 -23.99
CA THR A 230 -2.13 -19.02 -25.09
C THR A 230 -3.27 -18.01 -24.99
N VAL A 231 -2.93 -16.78 -24.62
CA VAL A 231 -3.90 -15.70 -24.48
C VAL A 231 -3.46 -14.46 -25.25
N SER A 232 -4.39 -13.57 -25.57
CA SER A 232 -4.04 -12.29 -26.17
C SER A 232 -3.19 -11.45 -25.19
N LEU A 233 -2.27 -10.64 -25.72
CA LEU A 233 -1.42 -9.76 -24.91
C LEU A 233 -2.24 -8.92 -23.94
N SER A 234 -3.39 -8.39 -24.38
CA SER A 234 -4.29 -7.59 -23.55
C SER A 234 -4.79 -8.34 -22.31
N LYS A 235 -5.34 -9.55 -22.51
CA LYS A 235 -5.84 -10.37 -21.39
C LYS A 235 -4.71 -10.84 -20.46
N GLY A 236 -3.59 -11.28 -21.04
CA GLY A 236 -2.43 -11.71 -20.25
C GLY A 236 -1.86 -10.57 -19.42
N PHE A 237 -1.73 -9.38 -19.98
CA PHE A 237 -1.17 -8.24 -19.25
C PHE A 237 -2.14 -7.69 -18.19
N LEU A 238 -3.46 -7.77 -18.41
CA LEU A 238 -4.47 -7.47 -17.40
C LEU A 238 -4.32 -8.40 -16.17
N ALA A 239 -4.07 -9.69 -16.39
CA ALA A 239 -3.79 -10.63 -15.30
C ALA A 239 -2.48 -10.29 -14.56
N VAL A 240 -1.44 -9.86 -15.29
CA VAL A 240 -0.18 -9.40 -14.68
C VAL A 240 -0.41 -8.18 -13.78
N THR A 241 -1.19 -7.19 -14.23
CA THR A 241 -1.50 -6.01 -13.39
C THR A 241 -2.26 -6.36 -12.12
N ASN A 242 -3.14 -7.37 -12.15
CA ASN A 242 -3.82 -7.85 -10.96
C ASN A 242 -2.87 -8.57 -9.98
N ILE A 243 -1.86 -9.30 -10.47
CA ILE A 243 -0.79 -9.84 -9.60
C ILE A 243 0.04 -8.72 -8.97
N VAL A 244 0.40 -7.69 -9.76
CA VAL A 244 1.14 -6.51 -9.25
C VAL A 244 0.35 -5.78 -8.18
N PHE A 245 -0.98 -5.65 -8.32
CA PHE A 245 -1.85 -5.04 -7.32
C PHE A 245 -1.75 -5.72 -5.96
N ALA A 246 -1.62 -7.04 -5.92
CA ALA A 246 -1.52 -7.79 -4.68
C ALA A 246 -0.32 -7.37 -3.80
N TYR A 247 0.72 -6.75 -4.38
CA TYR A 247 1.89 -6.22 -3.68
C TYR A 247 1.90 -4.69 -3.52
N ALA A 248 0.80 -4.00 -3.73
CA ALA A 248 0.75 -2.55 -3.93
C ALA A 248 0.74 -1.69 -2.63
N GLY A 249 1.15 -2.22 -1.48
CA GLY A 249 1.15 -1.51 -0.19
C GLY A 249 2.23 -0.43 0.01
N HIS A 250 3.23 -0.33 -0.88
CA HIS A 250 4.42 0.52 -0.70
C HIS A 250 4.13 2.01 -0.51
N VAL A 251 3.02 2.50 -1.04
CA VAL A 251 2.58 3.90 -0.92
C VAL A 251 2.40 4.34 0.54
N ALA A 252 2.02 3.41 1.42
CA ALA A 252 1.73 3.66 2.83
C ALA A 252 2.96 3.47 3.75
N PHE A 253 4.06 2.86 3.26
CA PHE A 253 5.19 2.45 4.09
C PHE A 253 5.85 3.60 4.83
N PHE A 254 6.06 4.76 4.20
CA PHE A 254 6.59 5.93 4.91
C PHE A 254 5.73 6.33 6.12
N GLY A 255 4.39 6.31 5.97
CA GLY A 255 3.46 6.58 7.03
C GLY A 255 3.54 5.56 8.17
N PHE A 256 3.58 4.27 7.83
CA PHE A 256 3.68 3.19 8.82
C PHE A 256 5.00 3.25 9.59
N ILE A 257 6.14 3.41 8.90
CA ILE A 257 7.46 3.54 9.52
C ILE A 257 7.51 4.76 10.47
N SER A 258 6.86 5.86 10.10
CA SER A 258 6.82 7.08 10.92
C SER A 258 6.08 6.89 12.24
N GLU A 259 5.14 5.93 12.33
CA GLU A 259 4.40 5.62 13.55
C GLU A 259 5.00 4.48 14.38
N MET A 260 6.11 3.88 13.92
CA MET A 260 6.84 2.89 14.71
C MET A 260 7.57 3.55 15.89
N GLU A 261 7.53 2.90 17.06
CA GLU A 261 8.33 3.29 18.23
C GLU A 261 9.84 3.25 17.89
N THR A 262 10.26 2.25 17.11
CA THR A 262 11.65 2.04 16.68
C THR A 262 11.69 1.83 15.17
N PRO A 263 11.85 2.90 14.35
CA PRO A 263 11.86 2.80 12.88
C PRO A 263 12.96 1.87 12.31
N THR A 264 14.06 1.66 13.04
CA THR A 264 15.14 0.75 12.65
C THR A 264 14.72 -0.72 12.66
N ASP A 265 13.62 -1.08 13.31
CA ASP A 265 13.04 -2.43 13.30
C ASP A 265 12.17 -2.72 12.06
N TYR A 266 12.00 -1.74 11.17
CA TYR A 266 11.20 -1.90 9.95
C TYR A 266 11.58 -3.10 9.07
N PRO A 267 12.86 -3.51 8.91
CA PRO A 267 13.17 -4.73 8.16
C PRO A 267 12.48 -5.98 8.70
N LYS A 268 12.30 -6.10 10.03
CA LYS A 268 11.55 -7.23 10.64
C LYS A 268 10.08 -7.21 10.21
N THR A 269 9.47 -6.02 10.22
CA THR A 269 8.12 -5.77 9.74
C THR A 269 7.95 -6.16 8.27
N LEU A 270 8.89 -5.73 7.43
CA LEU A 270 8.86 -6.01 6.00
C LEU A 270 9.00 -7.51 5.69
N TYR A 271 9.91 -8.23 6.35
CA TYR A 271 10.04 -9.67 6.15
C TYR A 271 8.82 -10.43 6.64
N MET A 272 8.23 -10.04 7.77
CA MET A 272 6.97 -10.60 8.26
C MET A 272 5.86 -10.44 7.21
N LEU A 273 5.70 -9.23 6.65
CA LEU A 273 4.75 -8.93 5.58
C LEU A 273 4.98 -9.86 4.37
N GLN A 274 6.16 -9.79 3.79
CA GLN A 274 6.41 -10.39 2.47
C GLN A 274 6.41 -11.93 2.49
N ILE A 275 6.86 -12.53 3.59
CA ILE A 275 6.79 -14.00 3.77
C ILE A 275 5.32 -14.43 3.88
N THR A 276 4.52 -13.72 4.67
CA THR A 276 3.10 -14.02 4.83
C THR A 276 2.35 -13.84 3.52
N ASP A 277 2.50 -12.69 2.87
CA ASP A 277 1.82 -12.35 1.62
C ASP A 277 2.14 -13.36 0.51
N THR A 278 3.43 -13.55 0.21
CA THR A 278 3.85 -14.43 -0.88
C THR A 278 3.40 -15.88 -0.64
N SER A 279 3.50 -16.38 0.60
CA SER A 279 3.05 -17.73 0.94
C SER A 279 1.55 -17.89 0.75
N MET A 280 0.75 -16.95 1.27
CA MET A 280 -0.71 -16.99 1.13
C MET A 280 -1.14 -16.83 -0.34
N TYR A 281 -0.48 -15.96 -1.10
CA TYR A 281 -0.79 -15.71 -2.51
C TYR A 281 -0.55 -16.94 -3.36
N VAL A 282 0.60 -17.60 -3.19
CA VAL A 282 0.89 -18.83 -3.93
C VAL A 282 -0.09 -19.94 -3.55
N ILE A 283 -0.32 -20.16 -2.24
CA ILE A 283 -1.20 -21.25 -1.78
C ILE A 283 -2.63 -21.02 -2.28
N ALA A 284 -3.20 -19.83 -2.05
CA ALA A 284 -4.57 -19.55 -2.44
C ALA A 284 -4.76 -19.60 -3.97
N ALA A 285 -3.85 -18.97 -4.73
CA ALA A 285 -3.94 -18.93 -6.18
C ALA A 285 -3.84 -20.34 -6.80
N VAL A 286 -2.89 -21.15 -6.34
CA VAL A 286 -2.65 -22.49 -6.85
C VAL A 286 -3.78 -23.45 -6.47
N VAL A 287 -4.18 -23.49 -5.20
CA VAL A 287 -5.22 -24.41 -4.73
C VAL A 287 -6.56 -24.10 -5.39
N ILE A 288 -6.97 -22.82 -5.43
CA ILE A 288 -8.26 -22.45 -6.03
C ILE A 288 -8.25 -22.73 -7.53
N TYR A 289 -7.14 -22.48 -8.24
CA TYR A 289 -7.04 -22.79 -9.67
C TYR A 289 -7.06 -24.30 -9.95
N ILE A 290 -6.33 -25.11 -9.19
CA ILE A 290 -6.25 -26.57 -9.41
C ILE A 290 -7.64 -27.21 -9.35
N TYR A 291 -8.49 -26.80 -8.43
CA TYR A 291 -9.81 -27.36 -8.25
C TYR A 291 -10.92 -26.59 -8.97
N GLY A 292 -10.76 -25.28 -9.17
CA GLY A 292 -11.73 -24.43 -9.85
C GLY A 292 -11.57 -24.37 -11.37
N GLY A 293 -10.36 -24.63 -11.87
CA GLY A 293 -10.06 -24.63 -13.31
C GLY A 293 -10.12 -23.21 -13.92
N LYS A 294 -10.45 -23.17 -15.22
CA LYS A 294 -10.54 -21.91 -15.99
C LYS A 294 -11.72 -21.01 -15.65
N GLY A 295 -12.73 -21.56 -14.98
CA GLY A 295 -13.95 -20.85 -14.60
C GLY A 295 -13.88 -20.16 -13.23
N VAL A 296 -12.68 -19.92 -12.71
CA VAL A 296 -12.50 -19.23 -11.43
C VAL A 296 -12.87 -17.76 -11.58
N ASP A 297 -13.79 -17.30 -10.71
CA ASP A 297 -14.26 -15.91 -10.64
C ASP A 297 -13.22 -14.99 -10.00
N SER A 298 -13.44 -13.69 -10.16
CA SER A 298 -12.72 -12.64 -9.47
C SER A 298 -13.72 -11.59 -8.97
N PRO A 299 -13.91 -11.43 -7.66
CA PRO A 299 -13.16 -12.05 -6.54
C PRO A 299 -13.37 -13.56 -6.39
N ALA A 300 -12.31 -14.27 -6.02
CA ALA A 300 -12.28 -15.75 -5.96
C ALA A 300 -13.30 -16.41 -5.02
N LEU A 301 -13.84 -15.66 -4.03
CA LEU A 301 -14.88 -16.15 -3.11
C LEU A 301 -16.17 -16.53 -3.85
N SER A 302 -16.43 -15.93 -5.03
CA SER A 302 -17.59 -16.25 -5.88
C SER A 302 -17.47 -17.61 -6.59
N SER A 303 -16.28 -18.22 -6.63
CA SER A 303 -16.02 -19.46 -7.39
C SER A 303 -16.61 -20.73 -6.79
N THR A 304 -17.34 -20.63 -5.67
CA THR A 304 -17.96 -21.76 -4.99
C THR A 304 -19.49 -21.74 -5.13
N LYS A 305 -20.17 -22.82 -4.72
CA LYS A 305 -21.65 -22.85 -4.71
C LYS A 305 -22.22 -21.69 -3.89
N PRO A 306 -23.43 -21.18 -4.22
CA PRO A 306 -24.00 -19.96 -3.64
C PRO A 306 -23.97 -19.91 -2.11
N ILE A 307 -24.33 -21.00 -1.42
CA ILE A 307 -24.33 -21.04 0.05
C ILE A 307 -22.91 -20.83 0.61
N THR A 308 -21.92 -21.47 0.00
CA THR A 308 -20.53 -21.37 0.45
C THR A 308 -19.95 -20.00 0.14
N ALA A 309 -20.27 -19.43 -1.02
CA ALA A 309 -19.89 -18.08 -1.39
C ALA A 309 -20.45 -17.05 -0.38
N LYS A 310 -21.73 -17.16 -0.04
CA LYS A 310 -22.37 -16.33 1.00
C LYS A 310 -21.68 -16.43 2.35
N LEU A 311 -21.31 -17.66 2.78
CA LEU A 311 -20.59 -17.89 4.02
C LEU A 311 -19.19 -17.25 3.96
N ALA A 312 -18.45 -17.48 2.88
CA ALA A 312 -17.10 -16.93 2.70
C ALA A 312 -17.11 -15.39 2.70
N TYR A 313 -18.03 -14.77 1.97
CA TYR A 313 -18.19 -13.32 1.98
C TYR A 313 -18.64 -12.78 3.35
N GLY A 314 -19.56 -13.45 4.04
CA GLY A 314 -19.99 -13.07 5.38
C GLY A 314 -18.82 -13.05 6.38
N ILE A 315 -17.93 -14.04 6.30
CA ILE A 315 -16.71 -14.08 7.11
C ILE A 315 -15.68 -13.04 6.65
N ALA A 316 -15.63 -12.70 5.35
CA ALA A 316 -14.72 -11.71 4.81
C ALA A 316 -15.12 -10.24 5.09
N ILE A 317 -16.31 -9.96 5.67
CA ILE A 317 -16.75 -8.58 5.97
C ILE A 317 -15.67 -7.76 6.70
N PRO A 318 -15.06 -8.26 7.79
CA PRO A 318 -14.06 -7.49 8.51
C PRO A 318 -12.87 -7.09 7.62
N THR A 319 -12.34 -7.99 6.79
CA THR A 319 -11.19 -7.66 5.93
C THR A 319 -11.56 -6.67 4.84
N ILE A 320 -12.72 -6.82 4.19
CA ILE A 320 -13.19 -5.91 3.13
C ILE A 320 -13.33 -4.49 3.67
N VAL A 321 -13.84 -4.32 4.90
CA VAL A 321 -14.01 -3.01 5.53
C VAL A 321 -12.68 -2.48 6.07
N ILE A 322 -11.95 -3.26 6.88
CA ILE A 322 -10.81 -2.78 7.65
C ILE A 322 -9.63 -2.40 6.75
N ALA A 323 -9.35 -3.17 5.69
CA ALA A 323 -8.28 -2.81 4.76
C ALA A 323 -8.58 -1.49 4.01
N GLY A 324 -9.82 -1.27 3.62
CA GLY A 324 -10.26 0.03 3.10
C GLY A 324 -10.09 1.16 4.11
N VAL A 325 -10.41 0.90 5.39
CA VAL A 325 -10.25 1.85 6.50
C VAL A 325 -8.77 2.20 6.72
N ILE A 326 -7.85 1.24 6.61
CA ILE A 326 -6.41 1.50 6.73
C ILE A 326 -5.97 2.49 5.64
N ASN A 327 -6.33 2.23 4.38
CA ASN A 327 -6.02 3.13 3.26
C ASN A 327 -6.66 4.52 3.45
N GLY A 328 -7.93 4.58 3.87
CA GLY A 328 -8.62 5.81 4.19
C GLY A 328 -7.98 6.59 5.33
N HIS A 329 -7.48 5.90 6.34
CA HIS A 329 -6.76 6.50 7.45
C HIS A 329 -5.41 7.11 7.01
N VAL A 330 -4.66 6.41 6.15
CA VAL A 330 -3.41 6.92 5.56
C VAL A 330 -3.70 8.18 4.72
N ALA A 331 -4.75 8.15 3.89
CA ALA A 331 -5.16 9.29 3.06
C ALA A 331 -5.59 10.50 3.92
N ALA A 332 -6.45 10.27 4.90
CA ALA A 332 -6.90 11.32 5.82
C ALA A 332 -5.74 11.90 6.63
N LYS A 333 -4.83 11.06 7.11
CA LYS A 333 -3.65 11.49 7.85
C LYS A 333 -2.69 12.31 6.98
N TYR A 334 -2.48 11.91 5.71
CA TYR A 334 -1.67 12.70 4.78
C TYR A 334 -2.20 14.14 4.67
N ILE A 335 -3.50 14.32 4.45
CA ILE A 335 -4.12 15.64 4.37
C ILE A 335 -4.04 16.36 5.72
N TYR A 336 -4.36 15.66 6.81
CA TYR A 336 -4.40 16.24 8.15
C TYR A 336 -3.03 16.76 8.61
N VAL A 337 -1.98 15.92 8.46
CA VAL A 337 -0.59 16.33 8.78
C VAL A 337 -0.17 17.51 7.92
N ARG A 338 -0.52 17.52 6.65
CA ARG A 338 -0.18 18.59 5.72
C ARG A 338 -0.81 19.94 6.12
N LEU A 339 -2.05 19.91 6.61
CA LEU A 339 -2.78 21.12 7.02
C LEU A 339 -2.39 21.63 8.41
N PHE A 340 -2.06 20.71 9.32
CA PHE A 340 -1.94 21.03 10.76
C PHE A 340 -0.53 20.79 11.33
N ARG A 341 0.45 20.37 10.52
CA ARG A 341 1.84 20.19 10.96
C ARG A 341 2.36 21.44 11.66
N GLY A 342 2.95 21.27 12.86
CA GLY A 342 3.47 22.37 13.66
C GLY A 342 2.43 23.16 14.46
N THR A 343 1.14 22.77 14.40
CA THR A 343 0.07 23.41 15.18
C THR A 343 -0.37 22.52 16.35
N ASP A 344 -0.99 23.15 17.37
CA ASP A 344 -1.57 22.45 18.52
C ASP A 344 -2.69 21.47 18.14
N HIS A 345 -3.33 21.66 16.98
CA HIS A 345 -4.40 20.78 16.50
C HIS A 345 -3.93 19.35 16.22
N MET A 346 -2.63 19.14 15.96
CA MET A 346 -2.04 17.80 15.86
C MET A 346 -2.08 17.06 17.20
N LYS A 347 -1.82 17.76 18.30
CA LYS A 347 -1.53 17.19 19.62
C LYS A 347 -2.73 17.20 20.57
N LYS A 348 -3.70 18.14 20.38
CA LYS A 348 -4.83 18.35 21.28
C LYS A 348 -6.16 17.89 20.68
N ARG A 349 -7.09 17.46 21.53
CA ARG A 349 -8.46 17.10 21.16
C ARG A 349 -9.38 18.32 21.27
N THR A 350 -9.30 19.23 20.31
CA THR A 350 -10.23 20.36 20.22
C THR A 350 -11.40 20.01 19.29
N PHE A 351 -12.52 20.73 19.45
CA PHE A 351 -13.68 20.59 18.56
C PHE A 351 -13.30 20.78 17.08
N PHE A 352 -12.46 21.78 16.80
CA PHE A 352 -11.94 22.05 15.46
C PHE A 352 -11.07 20.90 14.93
N SER A 353 -10.19 20.35 15.77
CA SER A 353 -9.30 19.23 15.44
C SER A 353 -10.09 17.96 15.10
N ILE A 354 -11.15 17.66 15.88
CA ILE A 354 -12.02 16.50 15.63
C ILE A 354 -12.89 16.75 14.39
N GLY A 355 -13.51 17.93 14.29
CA GLY A 355 -14.37 18.29 13.16
C GLY A 355 -13.63 18.25 11.81
N SER A 356 -12.41 18.78 11.76
CA SER A 356 -11.56 18.72 10.55
C SER A 356 -11.26 17.30 10.14
N TRP A 357 -10.92 16.40 11.10
CA TRP A 357 -10.68 14.98 10.81
C TRP A 357 -11.92 14.31 10.24
N VAL A 358 -13.09 14.53 10.84
CA VAL A 358 -14.37 13.96 10.40
C VAL A 358 -14.72 14.42 8.98
N VAL A 359 -14.58 15.72 8.70
CA VAL A 359 -14.89 16.28 7.36
C VAL A 359 -13.93 15.73 6.31
N ILE A 360 -12.62 15.71 6.56
CA ILE A 360 -11.63 15.14 5.63
C ILE A 360 -11.96 13.69 5.34
N THR A 361 -12.19 12.89 6.37
CA THR A 361 -12.51 11.46 6.23
C THR A 361 -13.80 11.24 5.44
N LEU A 362 -14.86 12.01 5.72
CA LEU A 362 -16.12 11.89 5.00
C LEU A 362 -15.97 12.22 3.51
N VAL A 363 -15.30 13.33 3.19
CA VAL A 363 -15.09 13.74 1.79
C VAL A 363 -14.32 12.66 1.02
N LEU A 364 -13.28 12.08 1.62
CA LEU A 364 -12.51 11.00 0.98
C LEU A 364 -13.37 9.78 0.70
N TRP A 365 -14.21 9.34 1.64
CA TRP A 365 -15.09 8.19 1.45
C TRP A 365 -16.19 8.46 0.40
N VAL A 366 -16.72 9.69 0.32
CA VAL A 366 -17.68 10.07 -0.73
C VAL A 366 -17.04 10.00 -2.12
N ILE A 367 -15.81 10.52 -2.26
CA ILE A 367 -15.09 10.44 -3.55
C ILE A 367 -14.80 8.97 -3.90
N ALA A 368 -14.39 8.16 -2.93
CA ALA A 368 -14.15 6.73 -3.13
C ALA A 368 -15.41 5.98 -3.61
N TRP A 369 -16.57 6.30 -3.04
CA TRP A 369 -17.85 5.74 -3.49
C TRP A 369 -18.18 6.16 -4.94
N ILE A 370 -17.98 7.43 -5.31
CA ILE A 370 -18.18 7.88 -6.69
C ILE A 370 -17.30 7.09 -7.66
N ILE A 371 -16.04 6.82 -7.30
CA ILE A 371 -15.11 6.02 -8.12
C ILE A 371 -15.61 4.58 -8.26
N SER A 372 -16.09 3.97 -7.17
CA SER A 372 -16.62 2.60 -7.20
C SER A 372 -17.84 2.47 -8.11
N GLU A 373 -18.69 3.50 -8.16
CA GLU A 373 -19.86 3.52 -9.04
C GLU A 373 -19.51 3.81 -10.51
N ALA A 374 -18.43 4.57 -10.73
CA ALA A 374 -17.96 4.91 -12.08
C ALA A 374 -17.29 3.72 -12.78
N ILE A 375 -16.59 2.84 -12.04
CA ILE A 375 -15.86 1.66 -12.57
C ILE A 375 -16.33 0.42 -11.81
N PRO A 376 -17.50 -0.14 -12.18
CA PRO A 376 -18.17 -1.17 -11.37
C PRO A 376 -17.66 -2.60 -11.61
N VAL A 377 -16.49 -2.79 -12.24
CA VAL A 377 -15.88 -4.09 -12.53
C VAL A 377 -14.57 -4.25 -11.77
N PHE A 378 -14.52 -5.26 -10.89
CA PHE A 378 -13.43 -5.46 -9.92
C PHE A 378 -12.04 -5.52 -10.59
N ASN A 379 -11.85 -6.43 -11.55
CA ASN A 379 -10.54 -6.59 -12.21
C ASN A 379 -10.09 -5.34 -12.98
N ASN A 380 -11.02 -4.63 -13.60
CA ASN A 380 -10.73 -3.42 -14.38
C ASN A 380 -10.27 -2.28 -13.46
N LEU A 381 -10.94 -2.12 -12.31
CA LEU A 381 -10.56 -1.12 -11.30
C LEU A 381 -9.18 -1.41 -10.71
N LEU A 382 -8.90 -2.66 -10.32
CA LEU A 382 -7.58 -3.05 -9.80
C LEU A 382 -6.47 -2.83 -10.83
N SER A 383 -6.71 -3.19 -12.09
CA SER A 383 -5.75 -3.01 -13.17
C SER A 383 -5.45 -1.52 -13.43
N LEU A 384 -6.47 -0.67 -13.40
CA LEU A 384 -6.30 0.79 -13.57
C LEU A 384 -5.48 1.39 -12.43
N ILE A 385 -5.77 1.03 -11.19
CA ILE A 385 -5.02 1.48 -10.00
C ILE A 385 -3.55 1.06 -10.10
N THR A 386 -3.31 -0.19 -10.49
CA THR A 386 -1.95 -0.72 -10.68
C THR A 386 -1.20 0.07 -11.73
N SER A 387 -1.82 0.29 -12.86
CA SER A 387 -1.18 0.91 -14.01
C SER A 387 -0.82 2.38 -13.76
N LEU A 388 -1.74 3.14 -13.16
CA LEU A 388 -1.52 4.56 -12.87
C LEU A 388 -0.53 4.79 -11.73
N PHE A 389 -0.58 3.96 -10.69
CA PHE A 389 0.03 4.30 -9.41
C PHE A 389 0.95 3.21 -8.85
N ALA A 390 0.46 1.97 -8.69
CA ALA A 390 1.24 0.92 -8.03
C ALA A 390 2.50 0.56 -8.81
N SER A 391 2.47 0.64 -10.14
CA SER A 391 3.63 0.49 -11.02
C SER A 391 4.79 1.42 -10.62
N TRP A 392 4.49 2.64 -10.21
CA TRP A 392 5.46 3.63 -9.75
C TRP A 392 5.75 3.50 -8.26
N PHE A 393 4.74 3.46 -7.39
CA PHE A 393 4.96 3.46 -5.94
C PHE A 393 5.62 2.18 -5.44
N THR A 394 5.26 1.03 -6.00
CA THR A 394 5.86 -0.24 -5.59
C THR A 394 7.20 -0.49 -6.27
N TYR A 395 7.37 -0.13 -7.54
CA TYR A 395 8.57 -0.45 -8.32
C TYR A 395 9.34 0.80 -8.77
N GLY A 396 8.78 1.59 -9.67
CA GLY A 396 9.53 2.65 -10.35
C GLY A 396 10.18 3.67 -9.42
N LEU A 397 9.42 4.24 -8.48
CA LEU A 397 9.94 5.23 -7.53
C LEU A 397 10.95 4.63 -6.54
N SER A 398 10.74 3.39 -6.10
CA SER A 398 11.70 2.72 -5.22
C SER A 398 13.06 2.54 -5.90
N GLY A 399 13.09 2.19 -7.19
CA GLY A 399 14.31 2.19 -7.98
C GLY A 399 14.98 3.58 -8.06
N ILE A 400 14.17 4.64 -8.25
CA ILE A 400 14.65 6.03 -8.25
C ILE A 400 15.18 6.42 -6.87
N PHE A 401 14.53 6.02 -5.76
CA PHE A 401 15.03 6.26 -4.40
C PHE A 401 16.44 5.67 -4.20
N TRP A 402 16.66 4.45 -4.66
CA TRP A 402 17.98 3.83 -4.57
C TRP A 402 19.03 4.60 -5.37
N LEU A 403 18.70 4.99 -6.62
CA LEU A 403 19.59 5.79 -7.46
C LEU A 403 19.90 7.16 -6.81
N PHE A 404 18.90 7.79 -6.20
CA PHE A 404 19.08 9.06 -5.49
C PHE A 404 20.01 8.92 -4.27
N LEU A 405 19.78 7.88 -3.44
CA LEU A 405 20.61 7.60 -2.25
C LEU A 405 22.08 7.29 -2.59
N ASN A 406 22.33 6.73 -3.78
CA ASN A 406 23.67 6.31 -4.21
C ASN A 406 24.27 7.22 -5.31
N ARG A 407 23.78 8.44 -5.41
CA ARG A 407 24.27 9.41 -6.41
C ARG A 407 25.79 9.60 -6.29
N GLY A 408 26.48 9.52 -7.43
CA GLY A 408 27.94 9.60 -7.50
C GLY A 408 28.68 8.32 -7.13
N GLN A 409 27.99 7.22 -6.75
CA GLN A 409 28.59 5.95 -6.33
C GLN A 409 28.18 4.76 -7.20
N TYR A 410 27.55 4.99 -8.36
CA TYR A 410 26.95 3.92 -9.18
C TYR A 410 27.92 2.84 -9.64
N VAL A 411 29.18 3.21 -9.86
CA VAL A 411 30.27 2.35 -10.33
C VAL A 411 31.41 2.20 -9.31
N ALA A 412 31.23 2.66 -8.06
CA ALA A 412 32.27 2.64 -7.03
C ALA A 412 32.74 1.22 -6.65
N SER A 413 31.92 0.19 -6.90
CA SER A 413 32.26 -1.21 -6.74
C SER A 413 31.43 -2.07 -7.68
N TRP A 414 31.86 -3.32 -7.96
CA TRP A 414 31.07 -4.24 -8.78
C TRP A 414 29.67 -4.48 -8.20
N LYS A 415 29.52 -4.53 -6.86
CA LYS A 415 28.22 -4.66 -6.19
C LYS A 415 27.33 -3.45 -6.46
N LYS A 416 27.88 -2.23 -6.40
CA LYS A 416 27.14 -1.00 -6.72
C LYS A 416 26.72 -0.97 -8.18
N MET A 417 27.58 -1.41 -9.10
CA MET A 417 27.27 -1.49 -10.53
C MET A 417 26.10 -2.46 -10.79
N VAL A 418 26.12 -3.67 -10.21
CA VAL A 418 25.02 -4.63 -10.32
C VAL A 418 23.72 -4.06 -9.74
N LEU A 419 23.77 -3.44 -8.56
CA LEU A 419 22.59 -2.82 -7.96
C LEU A 419 22.07 -1.63 -8.80
N THR A 420 22.94 -0.87 -9.44
CA THR A 420 22.52 0.19 -10.36
C THR A 420 21.72 -0.39 -11.53
N ILE A 421 22.23 -1.46 -12.15
CA ILE A 421 21.52 -2.15 -13.25
C ILE A 421 20.16 -2.69 -12.75
N VAL A 422 20.13 -3.36 -11.60
CA VAL A 422 18.90 -3.87 -11.01
C VAL A 422 17.88 -2.74 -10.81
N ASN A 423 18.28 -1.61 -10.25
CA ASN A 423 17.34 -0.51 -10.01
C ASN A 423 16.90 0.18 -11.31
N LEU A 424 17.75 0.27 -12.33
CA LEU A 424 17.34 0.74 -13.67
C LEU A 424 16.31 -0.22 -14.30
N VAL A 425 16.50 -1.53 -14.15
CA VAL A 425 15.52 -2.54 -14.61
C VAL A 425 14.21 -2.39 -13.85
N ILE A 426 14.24 -2.18 -12.53
CA ILE A 426 13.04 -1.97 -11.73
C ILE A 426 12.29 -0.70 -12.17
N VAL A 427 12.99 0.40 -12.47
CA VAL A 427 12.37 1.60 -13.06
C VAL A 427 11.75 1.29 -14.43
N GLY A 428 12.43 0.50 -15.26
CA GLY A 428 11.91 0.04 -16.55
C GLY A 428 10.64 -0.82 -16.41
N ILE A 429 10.61 -1.72 -15.42
CA ILE A 429 9.41 -2.51 -15.06
C ILE A 429 8.26 -1.58 -14.69
N GLY A 430 8.50 -0.59 -13.82
CA GLY A 430 7.48 0.39 -13.44
C GLY A 430 6.91 1.15 -14.64
N ALA A 431 7.77 1.63 -15.53
CA ALA A 431 7.37 2.33 -16.76
C ALA A 431 6.58 1.41 -17.73
N CYS A 432 7.02 0.16 -17.89
CA CYS A 432 6.32 -0.82 -18.73
C CYS A 432 4.92 -1.15 -18.16
N LEU A 433 4.83 -1.41 -16.85
CA LEU A 433 3.55 -1.66 -16.16
C LEU A 433 2.61 -0.46 -16.30
N CYS A 434 3.13 0.76 -16.21
CA CYS A 434 2.34 1.96 -16.41
C CYS A 434 1.83 2.07 -17.85
N GLY A 435 2.71 2.07 -18.84
CA GLY A 435 2.34 2.29 -20.24
C GLY A 435 1.46 1.19 -20.81
N MET A 436 1.91 -0.07 -20.72
CA MET A 436 1.14 -1.23 -21.20
C MET A 436 -0.13 -1.44 -20.37
N GLY A 437 -0.05 -1.25 -19.05
CA GLY A 437 -1.16 -1.41 -18.14
C GLY A 437 -2.27 -0.41 -18.41
N LEU A 438 -1.95 0.87 -18.65
CA LEU A 438 -2.95 1.89 -19.02
C LEU A 438 -3.68 1.55 -20.31
N TRP A 439 -2.93 1.05 -21.31
CA TRP A 439 -3.54 0.62 -22.56
C TRP A 439 -4.51 -0.55 -22.34
N VAL A 440 -4.10 -1.60 -21.60
CA VAL A 440 -4.96 -2.78 -21.40
C VAL A 440 -6.14 -2.48 -20.48
N SER A 441 -5.96 -1.66 -19.44
CA SER A 441 -7.04 -1.26 -18.51
C SER A 441 -8.05 -0.38 -19.22
N GLY A 442 -7.59 0.60 -20.00
CA GLY A 442 -8.46 1.46 -20.79
C GLY A 442 -9.28 0.68 -21.83
N LYS A 443 -8.62 -0.28 -22.50
CA LYS A 443 -9.29 -1.18 -23.44
C LYS A 443 -10.34 -2.06 -22.73
N ALA A 444 -9.97 -2.66 -21.58
CA ALA A 444 -10.88 -3.52 -20.82
C ALA A 444 -12.12 -2.74 -20.34
N ILE A 445 -11.94 -1.53 -19.82
CA ILE A 445 -13.06 -0.67 -19.41
C ILE A 445 -13.94 -0.27 -20.61
N HIS A 446 -13.34 0.01 -21.77
CA HIS A 446 -14.08 0.38 -22.97
C HIS A 446 -14.88 -0.79 -23.56
N ASP A 447 -14.27 -1.98 -23.60
CA ASP A 447 -14.86 -3.19 -24.20
C ASP A 447 -15.89 -3.86 -23.26
N ASP A 448 -15.86 -3.54 -21.96
CA ASP A 448 -16.73 -4.13 -20.95
C ASP A 448 -18.07 -3.41 -20.88
N SER A 449 -19.05 -3.95 -21.59
CA SER A 449 -20.44 -3.47 -21.58
C SER A 449 -21.28 -4.03 -20.42
N SER A 450 -20.72 -4.92 -19.59
CA SER A 450 -21.46 -5.66 -18.55
C SER A 450 -21.76 -4.81 -17.30
N GLY A 451 -20.99 -3.74 -17.07
CA GLY A 451 -21.13 -2.87 -15.91
C GLY A 451 -21.59 -1.48 -16.28
N ALA A 452 -22.90 -1.21 -16.28
CA ALA A 452 -23.37 0.17 -16.42
C ALA A 452 -22.98 0.98 -15.16
N SER A 453 -22.19 2.05 -15.35
CA SER A 453 -21.86 3.00 -14.30
C SER A 453 -23.13 3.57 -13.66
N PHE A 454 -23.14 3.76 -12.35
CA PHE A 454 -24.28 4.29 -11.59
C PHE A 454 -25.60 3.54 -11.85
N SER A 455 -25.55 2.21 -11.99
CA SER A 455 -26.74 1.37 -12.23
C SER A 455 -27.09 0.53 -11.00
N CYS A 456 -28.37 0.13 -10.93
CA CYS A 456 -28.84 -0.80 -9.91
C CYS A 456 -28.56 -2.27 -10.23
N ALA A 457 -27.85 -2.58 -11.33
CA ALA A 457 -27.53 -3.95 -11.69
C ALA A 457 -26.62 -4.60 -10.64
N ALA A 458 -26.75 -5.93 -10.47
CA ALA A 458 -25.85 -6.69 -9.61
C ALA A 458 -24.41 -6.50 -10.03
N ARG A 459 -23.53 -6.28 -9.08
CA ARG A 459 -22.10 -6.16 -9.33
C ARG A 459 -21.52 -7.56 -9.52
N SER A 460 -20.84 -7.76 -10.62
CA SER A 460 -20.10 -8.98 -10.90
C SER A 460 -18.59 -8.77 -10.70
N GLY A 461 -17.90 -9.80 -10.26
CA GLY A 461 -16.44 -9.81 -10.27
C GLY A 461 -15.89 -10.03 -11.67
#